data_e3548a419dd46abd5505c9ab680d23dc
#
_entry.id   e3548a419dd46abd5505c9ab680d23dc
#
_cell.length_a   1.000
_cell.length_b   1.000
_cell.length_c   1.000
_cell.angle_alpha   90.00
_cell.angle_beta   90.00
_cell.angle_gamma   90.00
#
_symmetry.space_group_name_H-M   'P 1'
#
loop_
_entity.id
_entity.type
_entity.pdbx_description
1 polymer ?
#
loop_
_entity_poly.entity_id
_entity_poly.type
_entity_poly.pdbx_seq_one_letter_code
_entity_poly.pdbx_strand_id
1 'polypeptide(L)'
;MRNRSLRAWAAGLGSLLSLAFLTNSSAAEAPPIEPGAIGTGPAVTLRLVADGLDQPLAFVPLPEGGALILEQTGRILALEASGKRLEGDVLDLRSRLCTLNQGAFDERGLLSLVLHPDFARNRRLFVTYNAPLRPGAPVDFNSTLRLSEFRLPKGTPLKIDLASEIIRLEIDKPYANHNGARLAFGPDRFLYMAVGDGGNANDEGKRPEGGNAQRLDTLLGKILRLDVSPTTGYRVPSDNPFVKTDGAKPEIWALGLRNAWGISFDRGSRHELYAADVGQNLYEEVNLIRKGGNYGWALREGFHPFDPKSPNSLPPGDGRKTGPRGEPLLDPLLEYRHPGAKSRPDTVGVSIIGGHIYRGRALPALRGGYVFADWTRNWGLAQGTLLLAQLDPANAARWKVSRLAVADPAARSVYYCALSEDHDGELYVMTAGASILTPGKGRLWKLEPAPKP
;
A
#
# COMPACT_ATOMS: atom_id res chain seq x y z
N MET A 1 72.64 4.08 -51.40
CA MET A 1 72.16 4.30 -52.81
C MET A 1 70.64 4.47 -52.70
N ARG A 2 70.16 5.67 -53.04
CA ARG A 2 69.04 5.96 -53.90
C ARG A 2 67.73 5.20 -53.57
N ASN A 3 66.56 5.77 -53.41
CA ASN A 3 65.96 7.07 -53.73
C ASN A 3 64.41 6.91 -53.57
N ARG A 4 63.75 7.90 -53.13
CA ARG A 4 62.49 8.45 -53.62
C ARG A 4 61.22 7.53 -53.62
N SER A 5 60.06 7.92 -53.37
CA SER A 5 59.29 9.10 -53.13
C SER A 5 57.82 8.76 -53.35
N LEU A 6 56.92 9.46 -52.74
CA LEU A 6 55.72 10.19 -53.14
C LEU A 6 54.39 9.68 -52.59
N ARG A 7 53.83 10.55 -51.77
CA ARG A 7 52.51 11.19 -51.80
C ARG A 7 51.26 10.36 -52.20
N ALA A 8 50.26 10.34 -51.39
CA ALA A 8 48.96 11.02 -51.61
C ALA A 8 47.99 10.71 -50.46
N TRP A 9 47.51 11.70 -49.83
CA TRP A 9 46.18 12.19 -49.51
C TRP A 9 45.02 11.18 -49.55
N ALA A 10 44.32 11.02 -48.42
CA ALA A 10 42.86 10.99 -48.37
C ALA A 10 42.41 11.32 -46.94
N ALA A 11 41.61 12.37 -46.81
CA ALA A 11 40.91 12.77 -45.61
C ALA A 11 39.77 11.79 -45.32
N GLY A 12 39.63 11.42 -44.04
CA GLY A 12 38.50 10.61 -43.56
C GLY A 12 38.01 11.20 -42.25
N LEU A 13 36.82 11.78 -42.27
CA LEU A 13 36.12 12.37 -41.16
C LEU A 13 36.04 11.43 -39.96
N GLY A 14 36.63 11.82 -38.85
CA GLY A 14 36.40 11.22 -37.56
C GLY A 14 35.08 11.76 -36.97
N SER A 15 34.08 10.92 -36.91
CA SER A 15 32.84 11.21 -36.16
C SER A 15 33.14 11.14 -34.68
N LEU A 16 33.23 12.30 -34.04
CA LEU A 16 33.15 12.45 -32.57
C LEU A 16 31.73 12.11 -32.14
N LEU A 17 31.53 10.89 -31.61
CA LEU A 17 30.36 10.57 -30.80
C LEU A 17 30.50 11.32 -29.48
N SER A 18 29.83 12.46 -29.38
CA SER A 18 29.57 13.13 -28.10
C SER A 18 28.65 12.24 -27.27
N LEU A 19 29.18 11.55 -26.28
CA LEU A 19 28.38 11.03 -25.17
C LEU A 19 27.81 12.20 -24.43
N ALA A 20 26.55 12.52 -24.71
CA ALA A 20 25.76 13.39 -23.86
C ALA A 20 25.52 12.65 -22.55
N PHE A 21 26.27 13.01 -21.51
CA PHE A 21 25.88 12.71 -20.14
C PHE A 21 24.53 13.42 -19.91
N LEU A 22 23.46 12.64 -19.90
CA LEU A 22 22.19 13.07 -19.33
C LEU A 22 22.47 13.37 -17.84
N THR A 23 22.75 14.61 -17.54
CA THR A 23 22.68 15.12 -16.18
C THR A 23 21.26 14.87 -15.70
N ASN A 24 21.10 13.91 -14.78
CA ASN A 24 19.91 13.82 -13.98
C ASN A 24 19.71 15.19 -13.33
N SER A 25 18.75 15.95 -13.83
CA SER A 25 18.23 17.10 -13.10
C SER A 25 17.69 16.53 -11.78
N SER A 26 18.32 16.86 -10.67
CA SER A 26 17.75 16.67 -9.36
C SER A 26 16.38 17.34 -9.40
N ALA A 27 15.32 16.55 -9.36
CA ALA A 27 13.99 17.10 -9.10
C ALA A 27 14.12 17.88 -7.79
N ALA A 28 13.84 19.19 -7.84
CA ALA A 28 13.83 20.01 -6.66
C ALA A 28 12.88 19.36 -5.64
N GLU A 29 13.37 19.14 -4.41
CA GLU A 29 12.58 18.60 -3.31
C GLU A 29 11.26 19.36 -3.23
N ALA A 30 10.14 18.64 -3.37
CA ALA A 30 8.84 19.25 -3.12
C ALA A 30 8.75 19.52 -1.60
N PRO A 31 8.51 20.76 -1.17
CA PRO A 31 8.39 21.04 0.26
C PRO A 31 7.20 20.27 0.84
N PRO A 32 7.26 19.88 2.12
CA PRO A 32 6.17 19.20 2.81
C PRO A 32 4.87 19.98 2.68
N ILE A 33 3.75 19.26 2.62
CA ILE A 33 2.43 19.90 2.59
C ILE A 33 2.10 20.34 4.01
N GLU A 34 2.30 21.62 4.30
CA GLU A 34 1.95 22.18 5.58
C GLU A 34 0.43 22.08 5.85
N PRO A 35 0.01 21.77 7.09
CA PRO A 35 -1.38 21.85 7.48
C PRO A 35 -1.93 23.25 7.17
N GLY A 36 -3.01 23.37 6.45
CA GLY A 36 -3.52 24.63 5.92
C GLY A 36 -3.28 24.86 4.44
N ALA A 37 -2.26 24.20 3.84
CA ALA A 37 -2.06 24.19 2.38
C ALA A 37 -3.04 23.24 1.66
N ILE A 38 -3.79 22.39 2.39
CA ILE A 38 -4.75 21.45 1.81
C ILE A 38 -6.07 22.13 1.56
N GLY A 39 -6.34 22.40 0.31
CA GLY A 39 -7.56 23.06 -0.15
C GLY A 39 -8.80 22.15 -0.13
N THR A 40 -9.96 22.75 -0.45
CA THR A 40 -11.18 22.00 -0.74
C THR A 40 -11.12 21.53 -2.19
N GLY A 41 -11.21 20.21 -2.38
CA GLY A 41 -11.28 19.57 -3.68
C GLY A 41 -12.71 19.45 -4.22
N PRO A 42 -12.89 18.67 -5.29
CA PRO A 42 -14.20 18.40 -5.87
C PRO A 42 -15.20 17.82 -4.87
N ALA A 43 -16.48 18.19 -5.06
CA ALA A 43 -17.58 17.60 -4.31
C ALA A 43 -17.90 16.20 -4.84
N VAL A 44 -18.09 15.27 -3.92
CA VAL A 44 -18.42 13.87 -4.17
C VAL A 44 -19.50 13.37 -3.25
N THR A 45 -20.17 12.29 -3.61
CA THR A 45 -21.07 11.55 -2.69
C THR A 45 -20.61 10.12 -2.54
N LEU A 46 -21.00 9.48 -1.46
CA LEU A 46 -20.78 8.07 -1.18
C LEU A 46 -22.12 7.35 -1.19
N ARG A 47 -22.41 6.64 -2.29
CA ARG A 47 -23.63 5.80 -2.35
C ARG A 47 -23.39 4.49 -1.62
N LEU A 48 -24.25 4.19 -0.64
CA LEU A 48 -24.19 2.93 0.10
C LEU A 48 -24.41 1.73 -0.85
N VAL A 49 -23.52 0.75 -0.79
CA VAL A 49 -23.58 -0.50 -1.53
C VAL A 49 -23.94 -1.67 -0.61
N ALA A 50 -23.27 -1.75 0.54
CA ALA A 50 -23.56 -2.75 1.57
C ALA A 50 -23.27 -2.19 2.95
N ASP A 51 -24.03 -2.65 3.94
CA ASP A 51 -23.86 -2.32 5.37
C ASP A 51 -23.85 -3.59 6.24
N GLY A 52 -23.78 -3.42 7.53
CA GLY A 52 -23.74 -4.55 8.45
C GLY A 52 -22.50 -5.42 8.32
N LEU A 53 -21.37 -4.85 7.88
CA LEU A 53 -20.10 -5.55 7.69
C LEU A 53 -19.23 -5.53 8.94
N ASP A 54 -18.35 -6.53 9.08
CA ASP A 54 -17.42 -6.63 10.22
C ASP A 54 -16.03 -6.13 9.81
N GLN A 55 -15.84 -4.80 9.80
CA GLN A 55 -14.58 -4.14 9.43
C GLN A 55 -14.11 -4.52 8.02
N PRO A 56 -14.78 -4.06 6.94
CA PRO A 56 -14.42 -4.42 5.58
C PRO A 56 -13.10 -3.76 5.18
N LEU A 57 -12.20 -4.55 4.55
CA LEU A 57 -10.87 -4.10 4.13
C LEU A 57 -10.59 -4.28 2.62
N ALA A 58 -11.42 -5.00 1.89
CA ALA A 58 -11.32 -5.09 0.44
C ALA A 58 -12.68 -5.32 -0.21
N PHE A 59 -12.84 -4.74 -1.40
CA PHE A 59 -13.89 -5.02 -2.37
C PHE A 59 -13.20 -5.47 -3.65
N VAL A 60 -13.52 -6.67 -4.15
CA VAL A 60 -12.84 -7.28 -5.30
C VAL A 60 -13.87 -7.73 -6.32
N PRO A 61 -14.04 -6.99 -7.43
CA PRO A 61 -15.02 -7.34 -8.46
C PRO A 61 -14.66 -8.66 -9.15
N LEU A 62 -15.67 -9.48 -9.43
CA LEU A 62 -15.51 -10.73 -10.17
C LEU A 62 -15.70 -10.50 -11.67
N PRO A 63 -14.90 -11.14 -12.55
CA PRO A 63 -15.01 -10.96 -14.00
C PRO A 63 -16.39 -11.31 -14.58
N GLU A 64 -17.09 -12.24 -13.93
CA GLU A 64 -18.43 -12.67 -14.31
C GLU A 64 -19.56 -11.80 -13.77
N GLY A 65 -19.23 -10.74 -13.06
CA GLY A 65 -20.15 -9.85 -12.35
C GLY A 65 -20.27 -10.18 -10.86
N GLY A 66 -20.74 -9.20 -10.09
CA GLY A 66 -20.71 -9.26 -8.63
C GLY A 66 -19.31 -8.98 -8.06
N ALA A 67 -19.13 -9.23 -6.77
CA ALA A 67 -17.87 -8.95 -6.10
C ALA A 67 -17.70 -9.77 -4.82
N LEU A 68 -16.46 -9.86 -4.35
CA LEU A 68 -16.11 -10.36 -3.03
C LEU A 68 -15.85 -9.18 -2.08
N ILE A 69 -16.29 -9.32 -0.83
CA ILE A 69 -15.98 -8.39 0.27
C ILE A 69 -15.18 -9.17 1.31
N LEU A 70 -14.02 -8.66 1.66
CA LEU A 70 -13.19 -9.19 2.73
C LEU A 70 -13.47 -8.43 4.02
N GLU A 71 -13.71 -9.14 5.10
CA GLU A 71 -13.84 -8.63 6.46
C GLU A 71 -12.61 -8.99 7.31
N GLN A 72 -12.08 -8.02 8.04
CA GLN A 72 -10.90 -8.20 8.88
C GLN A 72 -11.06 -9.34 9.88
N THR A 73 -12.28 -9.58 10.33
CA THR A 73 -12.64 -10.64 11.28
C THR A 73 -12.51 -12.06 10.75
N GLY A 74 -12.19 -12.23 9.45
CA GLY A 74 -11.81 -13.52 8.86
C GLY A 74 -12.80 -14.09 7.86
N ARG A 75 -13.80 -13.31 7.40
CA ARG A 75 -14.78 -13.77 6.41
C ARG A 75 -14.58 -13.13 5.05
N ILE A 76 -14.89 -13.86 4.00
CA ILE A 76 -15.10 -13.34 2.66
C ILE A 76 -16.56 -13.57 2.29
N LEU A 77 -17.24 -12.49 1.96
CA LEU A 77 -18.64 -12.45 1.55
C LEU A 77 -18.73 -12.22 0.05
N ALA A 78 -19.90 -12.45 -0.57
CA ALA A 78 -20.14 -12.12 -1.96
C ALA A 78 -21.34 -11.20 -2.13
N LEU A 79 -21.23 -10.34 -3.16
CA LEU A 79 -22.34 -9.58 -3.73
C LEU A 79 -22.66 -10.14 -5.12
N GLU A 80 -23.95 -10.21 -5.46
CA GLU A 80 -24.41 -10.38 -6.84
C GLU A 80 -24.10 -9.12 -7.68
N ALA A 81 -24.21 -9.22 -8.99
CA ALA A 81 -24.11 -8.07 -9.89
C ALA A 81 -25.16 -6.97 -9.60
N SER A 82 -26.28 -7.34 -9.01
CA SER A 82 -27.33 -6.42 -8.52
C SER A 82 -26.90 -5.59 -7.28
N GLY A 83 -25.77 -5.96 -6.63
CA GLY A 83 -25.34 -5.43 -5.34
C GLY A 83 -25.95 -6.14 -4.13
N LYS A 84 -26.86 -7.10 -4.34
CA LYS A 84 -27.44 -7.89 -3.25
C LYS A 84 -26.39 -8.81 -2.62
N ARG A 85 -26.30 -8.83 -1.29
CA ARG A 85 -25.44 -9.77 -0.58
C ARG A 85 -25.99 -11.20 -0.71
N LEU A 86 -25.11 -12.13 -1.09
CA LEU A 86 -25.42 -13.55 -1.07
C LEU A 86 -25.43 -14.08 0.37
N GLU A 87 -26.25 -15.09 0.60
CA GLU A 87 -26.29 -15.79 1.89
C GLU A 87 -25.03 -16.66 2.08
N GLY A 88 -24.53 -16.69 3.32
CA GLY A 88 -23.38 -17.46 3.71
C GLY A 88 -22.05 -16.81 3.38
N ASP A 89 -21.00 -17.45 3.87
CA ASP A 89 -19.62 -17.02 3.67
C ASP A 89 -19.00 -17.76 2.49
N VAL A 90 -18.33 -17.03 1.60
CA VAL A 90 -17.53 -17.62 0.50
C VAL A 90 -16.30 -18.33 1.07
N LEU A 91 -15.68 -17.74 2.08
CA LEU A 91 -14.59 -18.32 2.84
C LEU A 91 -14.69 -17.87 4.30
N ASP A 92 -14.52 -18.79 5.24
CA ASP A 92 -14.45 -18.50 6.67
C ASP A 92 -13.10 -18.96 7.24
N LEU A 93 -12.21 -17.99 7.48
CA LEU A 93 -10.86 -18.19 8.03
C LEU A 93 -10.78 -17.97 9.54
N ARG A 94 -11.91 -17.73 10.25
CA ARG A 94 -11.90 -17.43 11.71
C ARG A 94 -11.18 -18.49 12.53
N SER A 95 -11.31 -19.77 12.17
CA SER A 95 -10.59 -20.87 12.83
C SER A 95 -9.07 -20.92 12.55
N ARG A 96 -8.61 -20.16 11.58
CA ARG A 96 -7.19 -20.07 11.18
C ARG A 96 -6.51 -18.80 11.68
N LEU A 97 -7.28 -17.79 12.10
CA LEU A 97 -6.74 -16.56 12.63
C LEU A 97 -6.12 -16.74 14.01
N CYS A 98 -5.11 -15.93 14.31
CA CYS A 98 -4.71 -15.70 15.70
C CYS A 98 -5.87 -15.04 16.47
N THR A 99 -5.84 -15.12 17.79
CA THR A 99 -6.84 -14.46 18.63
C THR A 99 -6.74 -12.94 18.44
N LEU A 100 -7.82 -12.34 17.93
CA LEU A 100 -7.93 -10.90 17.76
C LEU A 100 -8.40 -10.23 19.06
N ASN A 101 -7.99 -8.98 19.26
CA ASN A 101 -8.38 -8.17 20.43
C ASN A 101 -9.84 -7.73 20.28
N GLN A 102 -10.77 -8.46 20.83
CA GLN A 102 -12.19 -8.10 20.84
C GLN A 102 -12.42 -6.85 21.70
N GLY A 103 -13.13 -5.86 21.12
CA GLY A 103 -13.41 -4.60 21.81
C GLY A 103 -12.21 -3.68 22.00
N ALA A 104 -11.10 -3.92 21.29
CA ALA A 104 -9.93 -3.07 21.26
C ALA A 104 -9.43 -2.90 19.81
N PHE A 105 -8.50 -1.95 19.63
CA PHE A 105 -7.82 -1.78 18.34
C PHE A 105 -6.96 -3.00 18.02
N ASP A 106 -7.05 -3.51 16.80
CA ASP A 106 -6.22 -4.59 16.28
C ASP A 106 -5.95 -4.39 14.79
N GLU A 107 -4.71 -4.49 14.39
CA GLU A 107 -4.31 -4.48 12.98
C GLU A 107 -4.23 -5.88 12.36
N ARG A 108 -4.36 -6.94 13.18
CA ARG A 108 -4.32 -8.32 12.73
C ARG A 108 -5.67 -8.76 12.17
N GLY A 109 -5.69 -9.90 11.53
CA GLY A 109 -6.88 -10.50 10.97
C GLY A 109 -6.68 -10.95 9.53
N LEU A 110 -7.75 -10.98 8.76
CA LEU A 110 -7.74 -11.19 7.32
C LEU A 110 -7.60 -9.81 6.67
N LEU A 111 -6.46 -9.57 5.96
CA LEU A 111 -6.01 -8.22 5.64
C LEU A 111 -6.05 -7.84 4.16
N SER A 112 -5.90 -8.82 3.27
CA SER A 112 -5.90 -8.56 1.82
C SER A 112 -6.48 -9.70 1.02
N LEU A 113 -7.07 -9.37 -0.13
CA LEU A 113 -7.60 -10.32 -1.11
C LEU A 113 -7.32 -9.78 -2.51
N VAL A 114 -6.71 -10.62 -3.36
CA VAL A 114 -6.55 -10.31 -4.79
C VAL A 114 -6.85 -11.54 -5.65
N LEU A 115 -7.38 -11.34 -6.84
CA LEU A 115 -7.57 -12.38 -7.84
C LEU A 115 -6.31 -12.52 -8.68
N HIS A 116 -5.97 -13.76 -9.06
CA HIS A 116 -4.92 -14.01 -10.04
C HIS A 116 -5.23 -13.32 -11.38
N PRO A 117 -4.27 -12.77 -12.14
CA PRO A 117 -4.53 -12.13 -13.44
C PRO A 117 -5.29 -13.01 -14.46
N ASP A 118 -5.18 -14.35 -14.35
CA ASP A 118 -5.96 -15.30 -15.16
C ASP A 118 -7.14 -15.91 -14.40
N PHE A 119 -7.70 -15.20 -13.42
CA PHE A 119 -8.76 -15.73 -12.55
C PHE A 119 -9.94 -16.33 -13.32
N ALA A 120 -10.36 -15.71 -14.40
CA ALA A 120 -11.45 -16.24 -15.24
C ALA A 120 -11.21 -17.70 -15.67
N ARG A 121 -9.94 -18.11 -15.87
CA ARG A 121 -9.54 -19.46 -16.26
C ARG A 121 -9.20 -20.36 -15.07
N ASN A 122 -8.38 -19.86 -14.14
CA ASN A 122 -7.77 -20.68 -13.09
C ASN A 122 -8.44 -20.59 -11.73
N ARG A 123 -9.31 -19.59 -11.53
CA ARG A 123 -10.08 -19.34 -10.30
C ARG A 123 -9.25 -19.17 -9.04
N ARG A 124 -7.95 -18.86 -9.18
CA ARG A 124 -7.03 -18.65 -8.07
C ARG A 124 -7.23 -17.28 -7.46
N LEU A 125 -7.23 -17.21 -6.14
CA LEU A 125 -7.20 -15.98 -5.36
C LEU A 125 -6.18 -16.10 -4.24
N PHE A 126 -5.68 -14.97 -3.77
CA PHE A 126 -4.67 -14.89 -2.74
C PHE A 126 -5.16 -14.01 -1.61
N VAL A 127 -4.90 -14.44 -0.40
CA VAL A 127 -5.22 -13.69 0.82
C VAL A 127 -4.00 -13.60 1.73
N THR A 128 -3.98 -12.56 2.54
CA THR A 128 -3.05 -12.46 3.68
C THR A 128 -3.81 -12.41 4.98
N TYR A 129 -3.32 -13.10 5.99
CA TYR A 129 -3.92 -13.09 7.31
C TYR A 129 -2.91 -13.42 8.41
N ASN A 130 -3.21 -13.01 9.64
CA ASN A 130 -2.42 -13.38 10.81
C ASN A 130 -2.93 -14.68 11.41
N ALA A 131 -2.12 -15.73 11.32
CA ALA A 131 -2.32 -17.02 11.97
C ALA A 131 -1.70 -17.01 13.39
N PRO A 132 -2.05 -17.99 14.25
CA PRO A 132 -1.27 -18.26 15.45
C PRO A 132 0.21 -18.43 15.12
N LEU A 133 1.06 -18.16 16.09
CA LEU A 133 2.51 -18.30 15.91
C LEU A 133 2.84 -19.74 15.50
N ARG A 134 3.54 -19.89 14.37
CA ARG A 134 3.91 -21.23 13.86
C ARG A 134 4.95 -21.91 14.74
N PRO A 135 5.03 -23.26 14.74
CA PRO A 135 6.11 -23.99 15.40
C PRO A 135 7.49 -23.54 14.89
N GLY A 136 8.43 -23.34 15.80
CA GLY A 136 9.80 -22.92 15.50
C GLY A 136 10.00 -21.40 15.30
N ALA A 137 8.94 -20.61 15.34
CA ALA A 137 9.06 -19.15 15.42
C ALA A 137 9.60 -18.72 16.80
N PRO A 138 10.18 -17.51 16.93
CA PRO A 138 10.58 -16.99 18.24
C PRO A 138 9.39 -16.94 19.19
N VAL A 139 9.53 -17.56 20.37
CA VAL A 139 8.41 -17.80 21.31
C VAL A 139 7.77 -16.54 21.87
N ASP A 140 8.47 -15.42 21.83
CA ASP A 140 8.02 -14.11 22.28
C ASP A 140 7.38 -13.28 21.17
N PHE A 141 7.31 -13.79 19.92
CA PHE A 141 6.62 -13.14 18.82
C PHE A 141 5.11 -13.28 18.95
N ASN A 142 4.38 -12.43 18.22
CA ASN A 142 2.93 -12.30 18.39
C ASN A 142 2.11 -13.26 17.52
N SER A 143 2.48 -13.37 16.24
CA SER A 143 1.70 -14.11 15.24
C SER A 143 2.55 -14.45 14.03
N THR A 144 2.02 -15.27 13.13
CA THR A 144 2.61 -15.53 11.82
C THR A 144 1.71 -14.95 10.75
N LEU A 145 2.22 -13.99 9.98
CA LEU A 145 1.55 -13.47 8.79
C LEU A 145 1.68 -14.48 7.66
N ARG A 146 0.55 -14.95 7.12
CA ARG A 146 0.46 -15.91 6.02
C ARG A 146 0.02 -15.23 4.74
N LEU A 147 0.68 -15.59 3.65
CA LEU A 147 0.17 -15.46 2.29
C LEU A 147 -0.35 -16.83 1.87
N SER A 148 -1.65 -16.93 1.61
CA SER A 148 -2.30 -18.19 1.23
C SER A 148 -3.05 -18.05 -0.08
N GLU A 149 -3.08 -19.14 -0.83
CA GLU A 149 -3.88 -19.27 -2.06
C GLU A 149 -5.06 -20.19 -1.82
N PHE A 150 -6.17 -19.82 -2.45
CA PHE A 150 -7.37 -20.63 -2.57
C PHE A 150 -7.87 -20.65 -4.01
N ARG A 151 -8.84 -21.53 -4.28
CA ARG A 151 -9.57 -21.55 -5.54
C ARG A 151 -11.06 -21.37 -5.30
N LEU A 152 -11.63 -20.35 -5.95
CA LEU A 152 -13.07 -20.12 -5.93
C LEU A 152 -13.74 -21.08 -6.93
N PRO A 153 -14.60 -22.03 -6.50
CA PRO A 153 -15.29 -22.91 -7.42
C PRO A 153 -16.22 -22.14 -8.36
N LYS A 154 -16.53 -22.72 -9.51
CA LYS A 154 -17.57 -22.22 -10.40
C LYS A 154 -18.95 -22.67 -9.90
N GLY A 155 -19.96 -21.86 -10.17
CA GLY A 155 -21.35 -22.17 -9.81
C GLY A 155 -21.76 -21.63 -8.44
N THR A 156 -22.94 -22.03 -8.01
CA THR A 156 -23.56 -21.65 -6.73
C THR A 156 -23.80 -22.89 -5.87
N PRO A 157 -23.58 -22.83 -4.56
CA PRO A 157 -23.10 -21.66 -3.81
C PRO A 157 -21.62 -21.38 -4.06
N LEU A 158 -21.23 -20.09 -4.03
CA LEU A 158 -19.82 -19.67 -4.03
C LEU A 158 -19.21 -19.99 -2.66
N LYS A 159 -18.61 -21.15 -2.52
CA LYS A 159 -18.00 -21.59 -1.25
C LYS A 159 -16.66 -22.25 -1.48
N ILE A 160 -15.63 -21.71 -0.84
CA ILE A 160 -14.28 -22.24 -0.86
C ILE A 160 -14.12 -23.27 0.24
N ASP A 161 -13.57 -24.43 -0.10
CA ASP A 161 -13.16 -25.43 0.89
C ASP A 161 -11.91 -24.94 1.63
N LEU A 162 -12.01 -24.77 2.95
CA LEU A 162 -10.91 -24.35 3.80
C LEU A 162 -9.72 -25.34 3.76
N ALA A 163 -9.96 -26.61 3.49
CA ALA A 163 -8.92 -27.62 3.34
C ALA A 163 -8.09 -27.44 2.05
N SER A 164 -8.58 -26.68 1.07
CA SER A 164 -7.86 -26.39 -0.18
C SER A 164 -6.77 -25.31 -0.05
N GLU A 165 -6.51 -24.82 1.16
CA GLU A 165 -5.49 -23.80 1.41
C GLU A 165 -4.10 -24.25 0.97
N ILE A 166 -3.41 -23.41 0.20
CA ILE A 166 -2.01 -23.54 -0.12
C ILE A 166 -1.26 -22.36 0.48
N ILE A 167 -0.55 -22.59 1.57
CA ILE A 167 0.31 -21.58 2.19
C ILE A 167 1.49 -21.33 1.25
N ARG A 168 1.66 -20.06 0.84
CA ARG A 168 2.70 -19.61 -0.09
C ARG A 168 3.92 -19.06 0.63
N LEU A 169 3.68 -18.25 1.67
CA LEU A 169 4.74 -17.60 2.46
C LEU A 169 4.26 -17.42 3.89
N GLU A 170 5.18 -17.56 4.85
CA GLU A 170 4.97 -17.28 6.26
C GLU A 170 6.04 -16.31 6.76
N ILE A 171 5.62 -15.28 7.48
CA ILE A 171 6.48 -14.25 8.08
C ILE A 171 6.10 -14.09 9.55
N ASP A 172 7.04 -14.37 10.45
CA ASP A 172 6.79 -14.21 11.87
C ASP A 172 6.80 -12.74 12.28
N LYS A 173 5.76 -12.32 13.00
CA LYS A 173 5.53 -10.93 13.41
C LYS A 173 5.87 -10.73 14.86
N PRO A 174 6.82 -9.83 15.20
CA PRO A 174 7.18 -9.53 16.58
C PRO A 174 6.02 -8.97 17.41
N TYR A 175 5.18 -8.12 16.79
CA TYR A 175 4.09 -7.40 17.46
C TYR A 175 2.77 -7.51 16.67
N ALA A 176 1.67 -7.07 17.29
CA ALA A 176 0.33 -7.13 16.71
C ALA A 176 0.08 -6.06 15.63
N ASN A 177 0.86 -4.99 15.62
CA ASN A 177 0.70 -3.87 14.71
C ASN A 177 1.75 -3.87 13.57
N HIS A 178 1.64 -2.94 12.64
CA HIS A 178 2.44 -2.77 11.42
C HIS A 178 2.47 -4.04 10.57
N ASN A 179 1.29 -4.57 10.27
CA ASN A 179 1.21 -5.77 9.44
C ASN A 179 1.40 -5.47 7.95
N GLY A 180 0.99 -4.29 7.46
CA GLY A 180 0.92 -4.03 6.04
C GLY A 180 0.02 -5.04 5.35
N ALA A 181 0.61 -6.13 4.87
CA ALA A 181 -0.03 -7.32 4.33
C ALA A 181 -0.85 -7.10 3.04
N ARG A 182 -0.80 -5.92 2.42
CA ARG A 182 -1.52 -5.63 1.19
C ARG A 182 -0.89 -6.31 0.00
N LEU A 183 -1.74 -6.80 -0.89
CA LEU A 183 -1.37 -7.51 -2.11
C LEU A 183 -1.78 -6.72 -3.34
N ALA A 184 -0.95 -6.79 -4.38
CA ALA A 184 -1.30 -6.33 -5.73
C ALA A 184 -0.56 -7.17 -6.78
N PHE A 185 -1.23 -7.55 -7.86
CA PHE A 185 -0.53 -8.09 -9.03
C PHE A 185 0.01 -6.97 -9.90
N GLY A 186 1.29 -7.06 -10.24
CA GLY A 186 1.92 -6.15 -11.20
C GLY A 186 1.54 -6.44 -12.66
N PRO A 187 1.84 -5.50 -13.57
CA PRO A 187 1.69 -5.70 -15.02
C PRO A 187 2.57 -6.83 -15.53
N ASP A 188 3.64 -7.14 -14.82
CA ASP A 188 4.56 -8.27 -15.03
C ASP A 188 4.00 -9.61 -14.53
N ARG A 189 2.77 -9.59 -13.98
CA ARG A 189 2.01 -10.75 -13.46
C ARG A 189 2.61 -11.39 -12.21
N PHE A 190 3.60 -10.79 -11.60
CA PHE A 190 4.10 -11.18 -10.28
C PHE A 190 3.26 -10.57 -9.17
N LEU A 191 3.25 -11.24 -8.02
CA LEU A 191 2.55 -10.78 -6.84
C LEU A 191 3.46 -9.88 -6.00
N TYR A 192 2.98 -8.66 -5.73
CA TYR A 192 3.63 -7.74 -4.81
C TYR A 192 2.91 -7.78 -3.46
N MET A 193 3.68 -7.78 -2.39
CA MET A 193 3.18 -7.82 -1.02
C MET A 193 3.89 -6.78 -0.17
N ALA A 194 3.14 -5.87 0.42
CA ALA A 194 3.66 -4.98 1.45
C ALA A 194 3.77 -5.71 2.78
N VAL A 195 4.84 -5.47 3.51
CA VAL A 195 5.05 -6.02 4.86
C VAL A 195 5.60 -4.91 5.75
N GLY A 196 4.92 -4.61 6.85
CA GLY A 196 5.37 -3.61 7.80
C GLY A 196 6.63 -4.04 8.55
N ASP A 197 7.25 -3.12 9.27
CA ASP A 197 8.52 -3.31 9.99
C ASP A 197 8.46 -4.32 11.16
N GLY A 198 7.28 -4.79 11.50
CA GLY A 198 7.05 -5.80 12.55
C GLY A 198 6.35 -5.26 13.79
N GLY A 199 6.09 -3.97 13.84
CA GLY A 199 5.30 -3.34 14.91
C GLY A 199 6.14 -2.70 16.01
N ASN A 200 5.49 -2.29 17.10
CA ASN A 200 6.01 -1.40 18.12
C ASN A 200 6.30 0.02 17.57
N ALA A 201 7.03 0.84 18.32
CA ALA A 201 7.47 2.16 17.89
C ALA A 201 8.93 2.15 17.40
N ASN A 202 9.30 3.15 16.60
CA ASN A 202 10.69 3.52 16.27
C ASN A 202 11.51 2.44 15.53
N ASP A 203 10.88 1.41 14.99
CA ASP A 203 11.56 0.21 14.47
C ASP A 203 12.48 -0.44 15.51
N GLU A 204 12.07 -0.46 16.78
CA GLU A 204 12.80 -0.98 17.95
C GLU A 204 12.07 -2.13 18.62
N GLY A 205 12.70 -2.74 19.64
CA GLY A 205 12.12 -3.80 20.47
C GLY A 205 12.58 -5.19 20.09
N LYS A 206 11.67 -6.14 19.83
CA LYS A 206 11.99 -7.56 19.53
C LYS A 206 12.62 -7.74 18.14
N ARG A 207 13.75 -7.08 17.91
CA ARG A 207 14.50 -7.12 16.66
C ARG A 207 15.96 -6.73 16.89
N PRO A 208 16.88 -7.05 15.96
CA PRO A 208 18.27 -6.62 16.05
C PRO A 208 18.42 -5.10 16.07
N GLU A 209 19.51 -4.62 16.62
CA GLU A 209 19.89 -3.21 16.56
C GLU A 209 19.87 -2.69 15.11
N GLY A 210 19.41 -1.46 14.92
CA GLY A 210 19.21 -0.86 13.59
C GLY A 210 17.86 -1.20 12.93
N GLY A 211 16.98 -1.89 13.64
CA GLY A 211 15.62 -2.17 13.22
C GLY A 211 15.49 -3.22 12.10
N ASN A 212 14.32 -3.34 11.53
CA ASN A 212 14.01 -4.26 10.44
C ASN A 212 13.96 -3.57 9.06
N ALA A 213 13.50 -2.33 9.02
CA ALA A 213 13.19 -1.66 7.75
C ALA A 213 14.44 -1.48 6.86
N GLN A 214 15.61 -1.19 7.44
CA GLN A 214 16.87 -0.98 6.72
C GLN A 214 17.66 -2.28 6.45
N ARG A 215 17.31 -3.39 7.07
CA ARG A 215 18.04 -4.67 6.92
C ARG A 215 17.57 -5.40 5.65
N LEU A 216 18.46 -6.16 5.03
CA LEU A 216 18.15 -7.01 3.87
C LEU A 216 17.93 -8.49 4.22
N ASP A 217 18.31 -8.94 5.42
CA ASP A 217 18.19 -10.32 5.87
C ASP A 217 16.81 -10.66 6.48
N THR A 218 15.87 -9.71 6.44
CA THR A 218 14.47 -9.87 6.90
C THR A 218 13.48 -9.38 5.85
N LEU A 219 12.27 -9.96 5.86
CA LEU A 219 11.17 -9.55 5.00
C LEU A 219 10.31 -8.41 5.61
N LEU A 220 10.61 -7.99 6.83
CA LEU A 220 9.89 -6.93 7.55
C LEU A 220 10.32 -5.54 7.07
N GLY A 221 9.37 -4.61 6.93
CA GLY A 221 9.60 -3.24 6.42
C GLY A 221 9.90 -3.17 4.93
N LYS A 222 9.20 -3.98 4.11
CA LYS A 222 9.51 -4.24 2.70
C LYS A 222 8.28 -4.23 1.79
N ILE A 223 8.53 -4.01 0.52
CA ILE A 223 7.69 -4.54 -0.56
C ILE A 223 8.41 -5.78 -1.11
N LEU A 224 7.71 -6.90 -1.17
CA LEU A 224 8.18 -8.16 -1.75
C LEU A 224 7.62 -8.33 -3.15
N ARG A 225 8.34 -9.07 -4.02
CA ARG A 225 7.86 -9.45 -5.36
C ARG A 225 8.11 -10.94 -5.59
N LEU A 226 7.02 -11.67 -5.86
CA LEU A 226 6.96 -13.13 -5.85
C LEU A 226 6.33 -13.68 -7.13
N ASP A 227 6.90 -14.75 -7.68
CA ASP A 227 6.29 -15.56 -8.72
C ASP A 227 5.48 -16.68 -8.05
N VAL A 228 4.16 -16.56 -8.07
CA VAL A 228 3.22 -17.53 -7.51
C VAL A 228 2.71 -18.55 -8.56
N SER A 229 3.40 -18.69 -9.69
CA SER A 229 3.04 -19.66 -10.75
C SER A 229 3.25 -21.13 -10.36
N PRO A 230 4.20 -21.53 -9.48
CA PRO A 230 4.32 -22.92 -9.04
C PRO A 230 3.03 -23.43 -8.38
N THR A 231 2.88 -24.76 -8.33
CA THR A 231 1.73 -25.41 -7.67
C THR A 231 1.76 -25.25 -6.16
N THR A 232 2.95 -25.17 -5.55
CA THR A 232 3.18 -24.95 -4.12
C THR A 232 4.31 -23.95 -3.91
N GLY A 233 4.32 -23.24 -2.77
CA GLY A 233 5.33 -22.23 -2.48
C GLY A 233 5.31 -21.08 -3.51
N TYR A 234 6.47 -20.51 -3.76
CA TYR A 234 6.70 -19.46 -4.77
C TYR A 234 8.11 -19.60 -5.36
N ARG A 235 8.38 -18.86 -6.43
CA ARG A 235 9.74 -18.60 -6.91
C ARG A 235 10.08 -17.14 -6.74
N VAL A 236 11.36 -16.86 -6.61
CA VAL A 236 11.87 -15.49 -6.66
C VAL A 236 12.14 -15.12 -8.12
N PRO A 237 11.55 -14.02 -8.63
CA PRO A 237 11.89 -13.54 -9.97
C PRO A 237 13.40 -13.23 -10.07
N SER A 238 14.06 -13.72 -11.12
CA SER A 238 15.51 -13.63 -11.27
C SER A 238 16.04 -12.20 -11.42
N ASP A 239 15.16 -11.27 -11.74
CA ASP A 239 15.44 -9.84 -11.88
C ASP A 239 15.11 -9.02 -10.63
N ASN A 240 14.74 -9.65 -9.49
CA ASN A 240 14.62 -8.93 -8.23
C ASN A 240 15.97 -8.28 -7.84
N PRO A 241 15.95 -7.08 -7.22
CA PRO A 241 17.16 -6.28 -7.06
C PRO A 241 18.24 -6.92 -6.18
N PHE A 242 17.86 -7.79 -5.24
CA PHE A 242 18.79 -8.33 -4.23
C PHE A 242 19.10 -9.82 -4.38
N VAL A 243 18.73 -10.46 -5.50
CA VAL A 243 18.97 -11.91 -5.73
C VAL A 243 20.45 -12.30 -5.74
N LYS A 244 21.35 -11.35 -5.99
CA LYS A 244 22.81 -11.56 -6.00
C LYS A 244 23.52 -10.92 -4.83
N THR A 245 22.78 -10.44 -3.82
CA THR A 245 23.34 -9.79 -2.63
C THR A 245 23.45 -10.80 -1.51
N ASP A 246 24.68 -11.06 -1.05
CA ASP A 246 24.94 -12.03 0.01
C ASP A 246 24.21 -11.67 1.29
N GLY A 247 23.53 -12.65 1.89
CA GLY A 247 22.75 -12.50 3.13
C GLY A 247 21.41 -11.77 2.95
N ALA A 248 21.09 -11.24 1.78
CA ALA A 248 19.82 -10.59 1.53
C ALA A 248 18.70 -11.61 1.26
N LYS A 249 17.48 -11.24 1.65
CA LYS A 249 16.25 -11.94 1.22
C LYS A 249 15.97 -11.57 -0.24
N PRO A 250 16.01 -12.53 -1.17
CA PRO A 250 15.91 -12.24 -2.60
C PRO A 250 14.49 -11.86 -3.04
N GLU A 251 13.50 -12.06 -2.18
CA GLU A 251 12.10 -11.63 -2.38
C GLU A 251 11.91 -10.10 -2.38
N ILE A 252 12.87 -9.38 -1.78
CA ILE A 252 12.77 -7.93 -1.58
C ILE A 252 12.78 -7.21 -2.91
N TRP A 253 11.74 -6.38 -3.13
CA TRP A 253 11.64 -5.42 -4.23
C TRP A 253 12.05 -4.01 -3.81
N ALA A 254 11.61 -3.56 -2.62
CA ALA A 254 11.93 -2.27 -2.02
C ALA A 254 11.99 -2.39 -0.50
N LEU A 255 12.65 -1.45 0.17
CA LEU A 255 12.89 -1.48 1.62
C LEU A 255 12.75 -0.10 2.26
N GLY A 256 12.85 -0.04 3.58
CA GLY A 256 12.81 1.21 4.32
C GLY A 256 11.39 1.75 4.48
N LEU A 257 10.41 0.87 4.63
CA LEU A 257 9.01 1.18 4.86
C LEU A 257 8.63 0.83 6.30
N ARG A 258 7.72 1.61 6.89
CA ARG A 258 7.24 1.38 8.25
C ARG A 258 6.01 0.45 8.30
N ASN A 259 4.92 0.86 7.70
CA ASN A 259 3.66 0.12 7.66
C ASN A 259 2.87 0.52 6.41
N ALA A 260 3.36 0.10 5.25
CA ALA A 260 2.69 0.37 3.98
C ALA A 260 1.31 -0.31 3.96
N TRP A 261 0.28 0.42 4.44
CA TRP A 261 -1.08 -0.08 4.63
C TRP A 261 -1.85 -0.17 3.31
N GLY A 262 -1.52 0.61 2.30
CA GLY A 262 -2.13 0.56 0.99
C GLY A 262 -1.10 0.48 -0.13
N ILE A 263 -1.22 -0.48 -1.04
CA ILE A 263 -0.45 -0.51 -2.29
C ILE A 263 -1.39 -0.67 -3.49
N SER A 264 -1.09 0.02 -4.58
CA SER A 264 -1.86 -0.11 -5.82
C SER A 264 -1.00 0.20 -7.04
N PHE A 265 -1.24 -0.55 -8.12
CA PHE A 265 -0.71 -0.21 -9.42
C PHE A 265 -1.65 0.77 -10.15
N ASP A 266 -1.08 1.81 -10.74
CA ASP A 266 -1.82 2.63 -11.70
C ASP A 266 -2.19 1.78 -12.93
N ARG A 267 -3.46 1.77 -13.31
CA ARG A 267 -3.94 1.09 -14.54
C ARG A 267 -3.63 1.86 -15.83
N GLY A 268 -3.09 3.08 -15.71
CA GLY A 268 -2.61 3.86 -16.85
C GLY A 268 -1.35 3.27 -17.48
N SER A 269 -0.87 3.89 -18.55
CA SER A 269 0.22 3.37 -19.38
C SER A 269 1.56 3.17 -18.68
N ARG A 270 1.81 3.84 -17.55
CA ARG A 270 3.06 3.74 -16.80
C ARG A 270 3.08 2.57 -15.82
N HIS A 271 1.91 2.09 -15.41
CA HIS A 271 1.76 1.00 -14.44
C HIS A 271 2.63 1.17 -13.18
N GLU A 272 2.70 2.38 -12.66
CA GLU A 272 3.49 2.71 -11.49
C GLU A 272 2.88 2.13 -10.22
N LEU A 273 3.72 1.65 -9.30
CA LEU A 273 3.30 1.14 -8.00
C LEU A 273 3.36 2.25 -6.96
N TYR A 274 2.23 2.54 -6.33
CA TYR A 274 2.10 3.48 -5.23
C TYR A 274 1.98 2.73 -3.92
N ALA A 275 2.59 3.26 -2.86
CA ALA A 275 2.44 2.78 -1.49
C ALA A 275 2.15 3.95 -0.56
N ALA A 276 1.11 3.81 0.25
CA ALA A 276 0.81 4.71 1.35
C ALA A 276 1.41 4.10 2.62
N ASP A 277 2.40 4.75 3.18
CA ASP A 277 3.14 4.29 4.34
C ASP A 277 2.79 5.11 5.58
N VAL A 278 2.30 4.43 6.60
CA VAL A 278 1.88 5.06 7.86
C VAL A 278 3.10 5.50 8.66
N GLY A 279 3.16 6.79 8.94
CA GLY A 279 4.23 7.39 9.71
C GLY A 279 4.20 7.08 11.21
N GLN A 280 5.23 7.53 11.93
CA GLN A 280 5.33 7.27 13.37
C GLN A 280 4.49 8.25 14.18
N ASN A 281 4.83 9.55 14.13
CA ASN A 281 4.19 10.56 14.96
C ASN A 281 4.05 11.92 14.28
N LEU A 282 4.75 12.17 13.18
CA LEU A 282 4.85 13.50 12.58
C LEU A 282 4.27 13.59 11.19
N TYR A 283 4.50 12.60 10.33
CA TYR A 283 4.14 12.66 8.91
C TYR A 283 3.61 11.33 8.39
N GLU A 284 2.56 11.42 7.59
CA GLU A 284 2.10 10.35 6.70
C GLU A 284 2.68 10.57 5.30
N GLU A 285 2.90 9.50 4.53
CA GLU A 285 3.52 9.63 3.21
C GLU A 285 2.93 8.71 2.15
N VAL A 286 3.05 9.15 0.89
CA VAL A 286 2.78 8.32 -0.29
C VAL A 286 4.07 8.19 -1.10
N ASN A 287 4.45 6.97 -1.36
CA ASN A 287 5.67 6.62 -2.09
C ASN A 287 5.38 6.09 -3.48
N LEU A 288 6.20 6.49 -4.45
CA LEU A 288 6.26 5.87 -5.76
C LEU A 288 7.33 4.77 -5.73
N ILE A 289 6.89 3.52 -5.70
CA ILE A 289 7.78 2.38 -5.44
C ILE A 289 8.65 2.04 -6.65
N ARG A 290 9.95 2.07 -6.45
CA ARG A 290 11.00 1.74 -7.45
C ARG A 290 11.72 0.47 -7.08
N LYS A 291 12.18 -0.27 -8.08
CA LYS A 291 13.03 -1.45 -7.93
C LYS A 291 14.30 -1.11 -7.15
N GLY A 292 14.53 -1.80 -6.03
CA GLY A 292 15.71 -1.58 -5.16
C GLY A 292 15.65 -0.29 -4.33
N GLY A 293 14.53 0.45 -4.36
CA GLY A 293 14.37 1.71 -3.63
C GLY A 293 14.41 1.54 -2.11
N ASN A 294 15.07 2.48 -1.41
CA ASN A 294 15.07 2.61 0.04
C ASN A 294 14.33 3.89 0.44
N TYR A 295 13.21 3.75 1.15
CA TYR A 295 12.29 4.85 1.53
C TYR A 295 12.60 5.47 2.90
N GLY A 296 13.67 5.01 3.55
CA GLY A 296 14.32 5.73 4.65
C GLY A 296 13.87 5.38 6.06
N TRP A 297 12.76 4.69 6.30
CA TRP A 297 12.38 4.29 7.65
C TRP A 297 13.43 3.31 8.27
N ALA A 298 13.93 3.43 9.53
CA ALA A 298 13.62 4.47 10.53
C ALA A 298 14.76 5.51 10.65
N LEU A 299 15.31 5.93 9.50
CA LEU A 299 16.30 7.03 9.44
C LEU A 299 15.59 8.35 9.13
N ARG A 300 14.42 8.25 8.50
CA ARG A 300 13.55 9.35 8.07
C ARG A 300 12.08 9.00 8.31
N GLU A 301 11.26 10.02 8.50
CA GLU A 301 9.80 10.00 8.45
C GLU A 301 9.38 11.09 7.46
N GLY A 302 8.79 10.69 6.33
CA GLY A 302 8.57 11.59 5.21
C GLY A 302 9.89 12.14 4.63
N PHE A 303 9.91 13.44 4.34
CA PHE A 303 11.11 14.16 3.89
C PHE A 303 12.11 14.40 5.03
N HIS A 304 11.74 14.13 6.29
CA HIS A 304 12.42 14.66 7.48
C HIS A 304 13.29 13.61 8.16
N PRO A 305 14.37 14.03 8.84
CA PRO A 305 15.13 13.14 9.70
C PRO A 305 14.25 12.62 10.84
N PHE A 306 14.49 11.38 11.25
CA PHE A 306 13.82 10.76 12.39
C PHE A 306 14.81 10.47 13.51
N ASP A 307 14.44 10.80 14.76
CA ASP A 307 15.19 10.47 15.97
C ASP A 307 14.32 9.64 16.91
N PRO A 308 14.62 8.35 17.12
CA PRO A 308 13.84 7.49 18.01
C PRO A 308 13.86 7.95 19.49
N LYS A 309 14.84 8.78 19.89
CA LYS A 309 14.89 9.37 21.24
C LYS A 309 13.96 10.56 21.40
N SER A 310 13.56 11.17 20.29
CA SER A 310 12.69 12.35 20.27
C SER A 310 11.63 12.25 19.16
N PRO A 311 10.80 11.18 19.11
CA PRO A 311 9.94 10.85 17.97
C PRO A 311 8.81 11.84 17.72
N ASN A 312 8.60 12.81 18.62
CA ASN A 312 7.58 13.87 18.49
C ASN A 312 8.19 15.22 18.07
N SER A 313 9.48 15.24 17.71
CA SER A 313 10.21 16.47 17.38
C SER A 313 11.06 16.26 16.14
N LEU A 314 11.12 17.28 15.29
CA LEU A 314 12.04 17.27 14.16
C LEU A 314 13.47 17.50 14.64
N PRO A 315 14.40 16.57 14.39
CA PRO A 315 15.82 16.84 14.60
C PRO A 315 16.30 17.99 13.70
N PRO A 316 17.33 18.74 14.11
CA PRO A 316 17.90 19.78 13.27
C PRO A 316 18.61 19.20 12.04
N GLY A 317 18.61 19.95 10.93
CA GLY A 317 19.28 19.61 9.66
C GLY A 317 18.41 18.80 8.69
N ASP A 318 19.00 18.52 7.52
CA ASP A 318 18.28 17.86 6.39
C ASP A 318 18.20 16.33 6.52
N GLY A 319 18.76 15.76 7.59
CA GLY A 319 18.81 14.33 7.81
C GLY A 319 19.76 13.57 6.87
N ARG A 320 19.70 12.24 6.97
CA ARG A 320 20.51 11.35 6.13
C ARG A 320 19.91 11.27 4.73
N LYS A 321 20.78 11.38 3.72
CA LYS A 321 20.39 11.20 2.29
C LYS A 321 20.80 9.83 1.75
N THR A 322 21.51 9.04 2.55
CA THR A 322 21.97 7.69 2.18
C THR A 322 21.65 6.68 3.26
N GLY A 323 21.27 5.49 2.84
CA GLY A 323 21.08 4.34 3.70
C GLY A 323 22.39 3.76 4.24
N PRO A 324 22.30 2.69 5.07
CA PRO A 324 23.48 2.09 5.70
C PRO A 324 24.51 1.51 4.73
N ARG A 325 24.13 1.18 3.49
CA ARG A 325 24.99 0.62 2.45
C ARG A 325 25.51 1.67 1.46
N GLY A 326 25.23 2.97 1.70
CA GLY A 326 25.59 4.08 0.81
C GLY A 326 24.58 4.32 -0.33
N GLU A 327 23.51 3.54 -0.39
CA GLU A 327 22.41 3.74 -1.36
C GLU A 327 21.64 5.03 -1.06
N PRO A 328 21.11 5.74 -2.08
CA PRO A 328 20.30 6.92 -1.86
C PRO A 328 18.98 6.56 -1.16
N LEU A 329 18.55 7.37 -0.21
CA LEU A 329 17.18 7.34 0.30
C LEU A 329 16.28 8.08 -0.69
N LEU A 330 15.15 7.47 -1.03
CA LEU A 330 14.16 8.04 -1.92
C LEU A 330 13.15 8.86 -1.13
N ASP A 331 12.87 10.03 -1.66
CA ASP A 331 11.85 10.90 -1.09
C ASP A 331 10.44 10.40 -1.44
N PRO A 332 9.46 10.61 -0.55
CA PRO A 332 8.08 10.35 -0.86
C PRO A 332 7.57 11.28 -1.98
N LEU A 333 6.52 10.84 -2.66
CA LEU A 333 5.82 11.64 -3.65
C LEU A 333 5.11 12.84 -3.02
N LEU A 334 4.57 12.61 -1.83
CA LEU A 334 3.94 13.61 -0.97
C LEU A 334 3.96 13.13 0.49
N GLU A 335 3.88 14.08 1.39
CA GLU A 335 3.63 13.85 2.81
C GLU A 335 2.59 14.84 3.34
N TYR A 336 2.00 14.53 4.48
CA TYR A 336 1.23 15.50 5.26
C TYR A 336 1.41 15.28 6.76
N ARG A 337 1.32 16.35 7.51
CA ARG A 337 1.64 16.33 8.93
C ARG A 337 0.50 15.79 9.79
N HIS A 338 0.85 15.05 10.83
CA HIS A 338 -0.05 14.71 11.94
C HIS A 338 -0.51 15.95 12.72
N PRO A 339 -1.70 15.90 13.40
CA PRO A 339 -2.22 17.02 14.16
C PRO A 339 -1.37 17.45 15.35
N GLY A 340 -0.39 16.63 15.76
CA GLY A 340 0.34 16.81 17.02
C GLY A 340 -0.54 16.49 18.24
N ALA A 341 -0.03 16.81 19.44
CA ALA A 341 -0.73 16.52 20.71
C ALA A 341 -2.06 17.29 20.90
N LYS A 342 -2.32 18.31 20.10
CA LYS A 342 -3.59 19.09 20.09
C LYS A 342 -4.21 19.01 18.71
N SER A 343 -5.42 18.45 18.62
CA SER A 343 -6.21 18.50 17.39
C SER A 343 -6.35 19.92 16.88
N ARG A 344 -5.91 20.14 15.65
CA ARG A 344 -6.07 21.43 14.96
C ARG A 344 -7.22 21.32 13.96
N PRO A 345 -7.95 22.42 13.72
CA PRO A 345 -9.04 22.40 12.73
C PRO A 345 -8.60 22.02 11.32
N ASP A 346 -7.35 22.30 10.98
CA ASP A 346 -6.68 22.05 9.70
C ASP A 346 -6.04 20.67 9.58
N THR A 347 -6.15 19.80 10.59
CA THR A 347 -5.62 18.44 10.59
C THR A 347 -6.17 17.61 9.46
N VAL A 348 -5.30 16.92 8.73
CA VAL A 348 -5.69 15.99 7.67
C VAL A 348 -6.04 14.62 8.22
N GLY A 349 -5.11 14.03 8.97
CA GLY A 349 -5.27 12.70 9.52
C GLY A 349 -4.09 12.24 10.35
N VAL A 350 -4.19 11.01 10.85
CA VAL A 350 -3.21 10.38 11.76
C VAL A 350 -2.75 9.01 11.27
N SER A 351 -3.34 8.49 10.18
CA SER A 351 -3.01 7.17 9.64
C SER A 351 -3.51 7.05 8.21
N ILE A 352 -2.61 7.13 7.26
CA ILE A 352 -2.93 6.99 5.84
C ILE A 352 -3.38 5.57 5.51
N ILE A 353 -4.43 5.46 4.70
CA ILE A 353 -5.02 4.17 4.32
C ILE A 353 -4.54 3.72 2.93
N GLY A 354 -4.15 4.67 2.10
CA GLY A 354 -3.86 4.42 0.69
C GLY A 354 -5.04 4.62 -0.23
N GLY A 355 -4.83 4.36 -1.51
CA GLY A 355 -5.80 4.63 -2.55
C GLY A 355 -5.34 4.19 -3.93
N HIS A 356 -5.90 4.82 -4.96
CA HIS A 356 -5.66 4.49 -6.36
C HIS A 356 -5.54 5.74 -7.22
N ILE A 357 -4.77 5.66 -8.31
CA ILE A 357 -4.87 6.64 -9.40
C ILE A 357 -6.23 6.44 -10.06
N TYR A 358 -7.10 7.43 -9.95
CA TYR A 358 -8.46 7.33 -10.50
C TYR A 358 -8.44 7.27 -12.03
N ARG A 359 -9.00 6.21 -12.58
CA ARG A 359 -9.09 5.97 -14.04
C ARG A 359 -10.52 5.81 -14.53
N GLY A 360 -11.50 5.91 -13.62
CA GLY A 360 -12.92 5.87 -13.95
C GLY A 360 -13.39 7.03 -14.81
N ARG A 361 -14.68 7.02 -15.16
CA ARG A 361 -15.31 8.00 -16.03
C ARG A 361 -16.33 8.88 -15.30
N ALA A 362 -16.88 8.39 -14.20
CA ALA A 362 -17.94 9.08 -13.46
C ALA A 362 -17.50 10.41 -12.85
N LEU A 363 -16.22 10.54 -12.50
CA LEU A 363 -15.64 11.70 -11.81
C LEU A 363 -14.48 12.31 -12.60
N PRO A 364 -14.73 13.02 -13.72
CA PRO A 364 -13.68 13.56 -14.60
C PRO A 364 -12.67 14.46 -13.87
N ALA A 365 -13.11 15.19 -12.83
CA ALA A 365 -12.26 16.07 -12.03
C ALA A 365 -11.19 15.32 -11.19
N LEU A 366 -11.37 14.02 -10.95
CA LEU A 366 -10.42 13.18 -10.22
C LEU A 366 -9.43 12.46 -11.15
N ARG A 367 -9.70 12.43 -12.46
CA ARG A 367 -9.00 11.58 -13.41
C ARG A 367 -7.50 11.87 -13.46
N GLY A 368 -6.69 10.82 -13.26
CA GLY A 368 -5.24 10.90 -13.23
C GLY A 368 -4.68 11.33 -11.88
N GLY A 369 -5.53 11.72 -10.93
CA GLY A 369 -5.12 11.99 -9.56
C GLY A 369 -5.12 10.75 -8.69
N TYR A 370 -4.30 10.73 -7.65
CA TYR A 370 -4.29 9.71 -6.62
C TYR A 370 -5.38 10.04 -5.59
N VAL A 371 -6.43 9.25 -5.57
CA VAL A 371 -7.53 9.34 -4.58
C VAL A 371 -7.22 8.39 -3.45
N PHE A 372 -7.13 8.90 -2.24
CA PHE A 372 -6.74 8.13 -1.06
C PHE A 372 -7.50 8.58 0.17
N ALA A 373 -7.34 7.85 1.27
CA ALA A 373 -7.99 8.19 2.52
C ALA A 373 -6.99 8.24 3.67
N ASP A 374 -7.36 9.00 4.70
CA ASP A 374 -6.83 8.86 6.05
C ASP A 374 -7.91 8.28 6.98
N TRP A 375 -7.48 7.39 7.86
CA TRP A 375 -8.35 6.64 8.77
C TRP A 375 -9.22 7.56 9.63
N THR A 376 -8.59 8.56 10.27
CA THR A 376 -9.29 9.57 11.05
C THR A 376 -8.43 10.81 11.30
N ARG A 377 -9.08 11.95 11.48
CA ARG A 377 -8.40 13.21 11.86
C ARG A 377 -7.95 13.24 13.31
N ASN A 378 -8.50 12.37 14.15
CA ASN A 378 -8.21 12.30 15.58
C ASN A 378 -8.49 10.88 16.07
N TRP A 379 -7.55 10.29 16.77
CA TRP A 379 -7.60 8.89 17.26
C TRP A 379 -8.91 8.50 17.97
N GLY A 380 -9.57 9.43 18.66
CA GLY A 380 -10.80 9.19 19.41
C GLY A 380 -12.10 9.44 18.64
N LEU A 381 -12.04 9.91 17.39
CA LEU A 381 -13.23 10.37 16.67
C LEU A 381 -13.36 9.71 15.28
N ALA A 382 -14.56 9.29 14.94
CA ALA A 382 -14.90 8.78 13.60
C ALA A 382 -14.96 9.96 12.60
N GLN A 383 -13.82 10.45 12.15
CA GLN A 383 -13.66 11.61 11.25
C GLN A 383 -12.62 11.34 10.17
N GLY A 384 -12.80 10.28 9.43
CA GLY A 384 -11.94 9.96 8.29
C GLY A 384 -11.97 11.05 7.23
N THR A 385 -10.92 11.11 6.42
CA THR A 385 -10.75 12.12 5.35
C THR A 385 -10.50 11.43 4.02
N LEU A 386 -11.26 11.80 2.98
CA LEU A 386 -10.95 11.46 1.60
C LEU A 386 -10.14 12.59 0.97
N LEU A 387 -9.08 12.23 0.26
CA LEU A 387 -8.09 13.12 -0.28
C LEU A 387 -7.87 12.87 -1.77
N LEU A 388 -7.49 13.91 -2.48
CA LEU A 388 -7.09 13.88 -3.87
C LEU A 388 -5.72 14.54 -4.00
N ALA A 389 -4.75 13.82 -4.53
CA ALA A 389 -3.48 14.38 -4.96
C ALA A 389 -3.42 14.41 -6.49
N GLN A 390 -3.07 15.57 -7.05
CA GLN A 390 -2.91 15.75 -8.49
C GLN A 390 -1.62 16.53 -8.77
N LEU A 391 -1.02 16.30 -9.95
CA LEU A 391 0.10 17.11 -10.39
C LEU A 391 -0.32 18.58 -10.44
N ASP A 392 0.50 19.46 -9.87
CA ASP A 392 0.26 20.90 -9.93
C ASP A 392 0.44 21.40 -11.37
N PRO A 393 -0.59 21.99 -12.00
CA PRO A 393 -0.46 22.52 -13.36
C PRO A 393 0.63 23.57 -13.51
N ALA A 394 0.96 24.30 -12.42
CA ALA A 394 2.01 25.31 -12.40
C ALA A 394 3.42 24.72 -12.20
N ASN A 395 3.51 23.48 -11.66
CA ASN A 395 4.76 22.78 -11.44
C ASN A 395 4.56 21.25 -11.50
N ALA A 396 4.81 20.67 -12.66
CA ALA A 396 4.62 19.24 -12.92
C ALA A 396 5.51 18.30 -12.07
N ALA A 397 6.47 18.84 -11.30
CA ALA A 397 7.25 18.07 -10.34
C ALA A 397 6.60 17.99 -8.95
N ARG A 398 5.48 18.71 -8.73
CA ARG A 398 4.83 18.83 -7.43
C ARG A 398 3.42 18.26 -7.47
N TRP A 399 3.05 17.55 -6.41
CA TRP A 399 1.68 17.11 -6.18
C TRP A 399 0.95 18.08 -5.25
N LYS A 400 -0.25 18.48 -5.67
CA LYS A 400 -1.16 19.30 -4.87
C LYS A 400 -2.22 18.42 -4.25
N VAL A 401 -2.40 18.53 -2.93
CA VAL A 401 -3.40 17.75 -2.18
C VAL A 401 -4.60 18.63 -1.85
N SER A 402 -5.78 18.05 -1.97
CA SER A 402 -7.04 18.64 -1.56
C SER A 402 -7.94 17.62 -0.87
N ARG A 403 -8.83 18.08 0.02
CA ARG A 403 -9.87 17.24 0.62
C ARG A 403 -11.07 17.15 -0.32
N LEU A 404 -11.53 15.95 -0.61
CA LEU A 404 -12.80 15.79 -1.30
C LEU A 404 -13.95 16.24 -0.38
N ALA A 405 -14.83 17.05 -0.94
CA ALA A 405 -16.01 17.52 -0.22
C ALA A 405 -17.09 16.42 -0.27
N VAL A 406 -17.12 15.56 0.73
CA VAL A 406 -18.11 14.47 0.84
C VAL A 406 -19.46 15.06 1.24
N ALA A 407 -20.46 14.91 0.37
CA ALA A 407 -21.80 15.48 0.60
C ALA A 407 -22.60 14.73 1.67
N ASP A 408 -22.49 13.40 1.72
CA ASP A 408 -23.27 12.56 2.65
C ASP A 408 -22.79 12.70 4.10
N PRO A 409 -23.66 13.15 5.05
CA PRO A 409 -23.32 13.24 6.47
C PRO A 409 -22.97 11.89 7.11
N ALA A 410 -23.62 10.79 6.69
CA ALA A 410 -23.37 9.46 7.26
C ALA A 410 -21.97 8.94 6.90
N ALA A 411 -21.40 9.42 5.82
CA ALA A 411 -20.05 9.08 5.36
C ALA A 411 -18.95 9.99 5.96
N ARG A 412 -19.33 11.05 6.69
CA ARG A 412 -18.37 11.95 7.34
C ARG A 412 -18.05 11.57 8.79
N SER A 413 -18.90 10.73 9.40
CA SER A 413 -18.75 10.30 10.80
C SER A 413 -18.36 8.82 10.87
N VAL A 414 -17.27 8.46 10.17
CA VAL A 414 -16.77 7.10 10.04
C VAL A 414 -15.24 7.10 10.03
N TYR A 415 -14.67 5.91 10.26
CA TYR A 415 -13.26 5.64 9.99
C TYR A 415 -13.14 5.07 8.58
N TYR A 416 -12.24 5.61 7.75
CA TYR A 416 -11.93 5.02 6.45
C TYR A 416 -10.92 3.90 6.60
N CYS A 417 -11.20 2.71 6.10
CA CYS A 417 -10.40 1.51 6.33
C CYS A 417 -9.63 1.05 5.10
N ALA A 418 -10.21 1.22 3.91
CA ALA A 418 -9.60 0.85 2.65
C ALA A 418 -10.31 1.50 1.46
N LEU A 419 -9.60 1.57 0.33
CA LEU A 419 -10.16 1.85 -0.99
C LEU A 419 -9.90 0.66 -1.92
N SER A 420 -10.82 0.45 -2.85
CA SER A 420 -10.70 -0.51 -3.95
C SER A 420 -11.26 0.10 -5.24
N GLU A 421 -10.94 -0.50 -6.38
CA GLU A 421 -11.49 -0.09 -7.67
C GLU A 421 -12.20 -1.23 -8.38
N ASP A 422 -13.22 -0.93 -9.18
CA ASP A 422 -13.86 -1.91 -10.05
C ASP A 422 -13.15 -2.03 -11.42
N HIS A 423 -13.70 -2.87 -12.30
CA HIS A 423 -13.13 -3.10 -13.64
C HIS A 423 -13.10 -1.84 -14.51
N ASP A 424 -14.00 -0.88 -14.27
CA ASP A 424 -14.09 0.39 -14.97
C ASP A 424 -13.20 1.47 -14.36
N GLY A 425 -12.53 1.17 -13.23
CA GLY A 425 -11.70 2.10 -12.48
C GLY A 425 -12.49 3.06 -11.59
N GLU A 426 -13.77 2.75 -11.32
CA GLU A 426 -14.58 3.47 -10.34
C GLU A 426 -14.22 3.02 -8.93
N LEU A 427 -14.24 3.95 -7.97
CA LEU A 427 -13.73 3.69 -6.62
C LEU A 427 -14.82 3.28 -5.65
N TYR A 428 -14.45 2.37 -4.78
CA TYR A 428 -15.23 1.89 -3.64
C TYR A 428 -14.46 2.16 -2.36
N VAL A 429 -15.18 2.55 -1.33
CA VAL A 429 -14.63 2.97 -0.04
C VAL A 429 -15.20 2.08 1.05
N MET A 430 -14.34 1.49 1.85
CA MET A 430 -14.69 0.70 3.02
C MET A 430 -14.53 1.54 4.28
N THR A 431 -15.54 1.51 5.15
CA THR A 431 -15.56 2.28 6.39
C THR A 431 -15.94 1.44 7.58
N ALA A 432 -15.50 1.86 8.78
CA ALA A 432 -15.93 1.32 10.06
C ALA A 432 -16.62 2.40 10.89
N GLY A 433 -17.61 1.99 11.69
CA GLY A 433 -18.30 2.90 12.61
C GLY A 433 -17.59 3.07 13.96
N ALA A 434 -16.52 2.31 14.21
CA ALA A 434 -15.73 2.38 15.44
C ALA A 434 -14.24 2.15 15.13
N SER A 435 -13.36 2.65 16.02
CA SER A 435 -11.90 2.44 15.93
C SER A 435 -11.44 1.06 16.38
N ILE A 436 -12.34 0.27 16.90
CA ILE A 436 -12.12 -1.09 17.40
C ILE A 436 -12.93 -2.09 16.59
N LEU A 437 -12.57 -3.35 16.65
CA LEU A 437 -13.31 -4.44 15.99
C LEU A 437 -14.72 -4.52 16.56
N THR A 438 -15.69 -3.98 15.83
CA THR A 438 -17.10 -3.95 16.22
C THR A 438 -17.95 -4.56 15.12
N PRO A 439 -18.61 -5.71 15.37
CA PRO A 439 -19.43 -6.37 14.37
C PRO A 439 -20.58 -5.50 13.86
N GLY A 440 -20.88 -5.62 12.57
CA GLY A 440 -22.03 -5.00 11.93
C GLY A 440 -21.98 -3.48 11.78
N LYS A 441 -20.85 -2.82 12.04
CA LYS A 441 -20.69 -1.36 11.91
C LYS A 441 -19.93 -0.92 10.68
N GLY A 442 -19.44 -1.85 9.88
CA GLY A 442 -18.74 -1.59 8.63
C GLY A 442 -19.70 -1.36 7.47
N ARG A 443 -19.25 -0.56 6.49
CA ARG A 443 -20.00 -0.24 5.28
C ARG A 443 -19.09 -0.23 4.07
N LEU A 444 -19.70 -0.57 2.93
CA LEU A 444 -19.12 -0.44 1.60
C LEU A 444 -19.88 0.65 0.84
N TRP A 445 -19.15 1.59 0.27
CA TRP A 445 -19.68 2.72 -0.49
C TRP A 445 -19.08 2.75 -1.90
N LYS A 446 -19.84 3.24 -2.88
CA LYS A 446 -19.32 3.64 -4.18
C LYS A 446 -19.13 5.15 -4.21
N LEU A 447 -17.97 5.60 -4.70
CA LEU A 447 -17.68 7.03 -4.90
C LEU A 447 -18.37 7.50 -6.18
N GLU A 448 -19.20 8.53 -6.06
CA GLU A 448 -20.02 9.05 -7.16
C GLU A 448 -19.99 10.60 -7.20
N PRO A 449 -20.39 11.22 -8.33
CA PRO A 449 -20.56 12.67 -8.40
C PRO A 449 -21.56 13.15 -7.35
N ALA A 450 -21.26 14.28 -6.70
CA ALA A 450 -22.26 14.91 -5.84
C ALA A 450 -23.48 15.35 -6.68
N PRO A 451 -24.69 15.30 -6.10
CA PRO A 451 -25.87 15.86 -6.75
C PRO A 451 -25.60 17.31 -7.15
N LYS A 452 -26.09 17.72 -8.32
CA LYS A 452 -26.06 19.13 -8.69
C LYS A 452 -26.92 19.91 -7.70
N PRO A 453 -26.43 21.11 -7.25
CA PRO A 453 -27.17 21.96 -6.33
C PRO A 453 -28.51 22.41 -6.91
#